data_624b8ec3625c33cf6806ff4005212991
#
_entry.id   624b8ec3625c33cf6806ff4005212991
#
_cell.length_a   1.000
_cell.length_b   1.000
_cell.length_c   1.000
_cell.angle_alpha   90.00
_cell.angle_beta   90.00
_cell.angle_gamma   90.00
#
_symmetry.space_group_name_H-M   'P 1'
#
loop_
_entity.id
_entity.type
_entity.pdbx_description
1 polymer ?
#
loop_
_entity_poly.entity_id
_entity_poly.type
_entity_poly.pdbx_seq_one_letter_code
_entity_poly.pdbx_strand_id
1 'polypeptide(L)'
;MSDTEFTEIFTTTAPVIFAFHGYPGVIHDLLHGRQAHDRFHVRGYQEEGTTTTPFDMVVLNKISRLHLCLDVMRYVPGMLENNADLAAHCTGMLREHETYIRQHFDDLPEIRDWVWSDHLPSPTQPNEQPGADRTP
;
A
#
# COMPACT_ATOMS: atom_id res chain seq x y z
N MET A 1 -3.08 -4.71 -25.35
CA MET A 1 -3.40 -5.74 -24.34
C MET A 1 -4.83 -6.18 -24.57
N SER A 2 -5.04 -7.46 -24.87
CA SER A 2 -6.36 -8.10 -25.04
C SER A 2 -7.08 -8.21 -23.69
N ASP A 3 -8.39 -8.52 -23.71
CA ASP A 3 -9.15 -8.75 -22.47
C ASP A 3 -8.69 -10.01 -21.74
N THR A 4 -8.20 -11.01 -22.48
CA THR A 4 -7.60 -12.22 -21.89
C THR A 4 -6.34 -11.89 -21.11
N GLU A 5 -5.37 -11.21 -21.72
CA GLU A 5 -4.14 -10.77 -21.05
C GLU A 5 -4.44 -9.88 -19.84
N PHE A 6 -5.42 -8.97 -19.96
CA PHE A 6 -5.84 -8.13 -18.87
C PHE A 6 -6.38 -8.94 -17.67
N THR A 7 -7.21 -9.94 -17.97
CA THR A 7 -7.79 -10.82 -16.93
C THR A 7 -6.76 -11.73 -16.29
N GLU A 8 -5.77 -12.21 -17.05
CA GLU A 8 -4.65 -13.00 -16.52
C GLU A 8 -3.81 -12.20 -15.51
N ILE A 9 -3.60 -10.90 -15.75
CA ILE A 9 -2.83 -10.02 -14.85
C ILE A 9 -3.66 -9.59 -13.64
N PHE A 10 -4.88 -9.10 -13.88
CA PHE A 10 -5.66 -8.43 -12.85
C PHE A 10 -6.78 -9.28 -12.25
N THR A 11 -6.90 -10.56 -12.64
CA THR A 11 -8.01 -11.43 -12.24
C THR A 11 -9.38 -10.90 -12.73
N THR A 12 -10.47 -11.49 -12.27
CA THR A 12 -11.84 -11.06 -12.64
C THR A 12 -12.61 -10.44 -11.47
N THR A 13 -12.25 -10.75 -10.23
CA THR A 13 -13.06 -10.44 -9.04
C THR A 13 -12.29 -9.78 -7.93
N ALA A 14 -10.96 -9.97 -7.85
CA ALA A 14 -10.17 -9.38 -6.79
C ALA A 14 -10.13 -7.84 -6.91
N PRO A 15 -10.24 -7.10 -5.79
CA PRO A 15 -10.01 -5.66 -5.81
C PRO A 15 -8.56 -5.37 -6.23
N VAL A 16 -8.37 -4.32 -7.01
CA VAL A 16 -7.05 -3.89 -7.47
C VAL A 16 -6.76 -2.50 -6.94
N ILE A 17 -5.74 -2.37 -6.12
CA ILE A 17 -5.24 -1.08 -5.68
C ILE A 17 -4.09 -0.70 -6.60
N PHE A 18 -4.31 0.31 -7.43
CA PHE A 18 -3.35 0.77 -8.43
C PHE A 18 -2.73 2.08 -7.96
N ALA A 19 -1.51 2.01 -7.42
CA ALA A 19 -0.78 3.18 -6.95
C ALA A 19 0.43 3.45 -7.86
N PHE A 20 0.55 4.68 -8.35
CA PHE A 20 1.67 5.05 -9.21
C PHE A 20 1.97 6.54 -9.14
N HIS A 21 3.18 6.92 -9.55
CA HIS A 21 3.63 8.30 -9.57
C HIS A 21 3.26 8.98 -10.89
N GLY A 22 1.98 9.29 -11.05
CA GLY A 22 1.44 9.95 -12.25
C GLY A 22 -0.05 10.26 -12.12
N TYR A 23 -0.60 10.97 -13.11
CA TYR A 23 -1.99 11.42 -13.05
C TYR A 23 -2.99 10.27 -13.13
N PRO A 24 -3.95 10.16 -12.18
CA PRO A 24 -4.93 9.06 -12.13
C PRO A 24 -5.71 8.88 -13.43
N GLY A 25 -5.98 9.97 -14.16
CA GLY A 25 -6.71 9.95 -15.43
C GLY A 25 -6.13 9.00 -16.46
N VAL A 26 -4.80 8.86 -16.52
CA VAL A 26 -4.14 7.94 -17.46
C VAL A 26 -4.57 6.48 -17.22
N ILE A 27 -4.73 6.09 -15.96
CA ILE A 27 -5.19 4.74 -15.62
C ILE A 27 -6.69 4.60 -15.83
N HIS A 28 -7.48 5.62 -15.51
CA HIS A 28 -8.91 5.60 -15.80
C HIS A 28 -9.18 5.49 -17.30
N ASP A 29 -8.41 6.17 -18.15
CA ASP A 29 -8.51 6.04 -19.61
C ASP A 29 -8.14 4.63 -20.07
N LEU A 30 -7.11 4.00 -19.48
CA LEU A 30 -6.70 2.63 -19.77
C LEU A 30 -7.80 1.60 -19.38
N LEU A 31 -8.52 1.89 -18.30
CA LEU A 31 -9.59 1.03 -17.77
C LEU A 31 -10.93 1.27 -18.48
N HIS A 32 -11.05 2.37 -19.22
CA HIS A 32 -12.29 2.71 -19.91
C HIS A 32 -12.70 1.62 -20.90
N GLY A 33 -13.93 1.14 -20.76
CA GLY A 33 -14.47 0.06 -21.59
C GLY A 33 -14.05 -1.36 -21.16
N ARG A 34 -13.21 -1.51 -20.13
CA ARG A 34 -12.89 -2.81 -19.55
C ARG A 34 -14.02 -3.31 -18.64
N GLN A 35 -14.22 -4.62 -18.61
CA GLN A 35 -15.17 -5.25 -17.69
C GLN A 35 -14.66 -5.15 -16.24
N ALA A 36 -15.60 -5.00 -15.30
CA ALA A 36 -15.30 -4.93 -13.85
C ALA A 36 -14.23 -3.88 -13.50
N HIS A 37 -14.26 -2.72 -14.16
CA HIS A 37 -13.35 -1.60 -13.86
C HIS A 37 -13.64 -0.93 -12.51
N ASP A 38 -14.82 -1.10 -11.95
CA ASP A 38 -15.27 -0.59 -10.64
C ASP A 38 -14.48 -1.14 -9.46
N ARG A 39 -13.82 -2.30 -9.63
CA ARG A 39 -12.93 -2.91 -8.62
C ARG A 39 -11.52 -2.30 -8.59
N PHE A 40 -11.20 -1.37 -9.50
CA PHE A 40 -9.92 -0.67 -9.55
C PHE A 40 -9.96 0.60 -8.72
N HIS A 41 -9.16 0.65 -7.69
CA HIS A 41 -8.99 1.80 -6.80
C HIS A 41 -7.70 2.52 -7.15
N VAL A 42 -7.80 3.51 -8.04
CA VAL A 42 -6.63 4.21 -8.59
C VAL A 42 -6.18 5.31 -7.63
N ARG A 43 -4.90 5.27 -7.27
CA ARG A 43 -4.18 6.29 -6.51
C ARG A 43 -3.07 6.85 -7.39
N GLY A 44 -3.20 8.10 -7.77
CA GLY A 44 -2.21 8.80 -8.58
C GLY A 44 -1.53 9.92 -7.81
N TYR A 45 -0.59 10.58 -8.44
CA TYR A 45 0.18 11.69 -7.88
C TYR A 45 -0.07 12.96 -8.71
N GLN A 46 -0.44 14.03 -8.05
CA GLN A 46 -0.64 15.36 -8.63
C GLN A 46 0.10 16.40 -7.79
N GLU A 47 0.89 17.25 -8.43
CA GLU A 47 1.44 18.42 -7.78
C GLU A 47 0.47 19.58 -7.89
N GLU A 48 0.02 20.08 -6.74
CA GLU A 48 -0.93 21.21 -6.66
C GLU A 48 -0.25 22.51 -6.22
N GLY A 49 1.06 22.64 -6.47
CA GLY A 49 1.82 23.83 -6.13
C GLY A 49 2.13 24.00 -4.62
N THR A 50 2.00 22.94 -3.86
CA THR A 50 2.32 22.92 -2.42
C THR A 50 3.81 22.65 -2.22
N THR A 51 4.48 23.47 -1.42
CA THR A 51 5.86 23.23 -1.00
C THR A 51 5.86 22.49 0.33
N THR A 52 6.28 21.24 0.32
CA THR A 52 6.39 20.39 1.51
C THR A 52 7.44 19.31 1.29
N THR A 53 7.58 18.36 2.22
CA THR A 53 8.52 17.24 2.06
C THR A 53 8.05 16.26 0.98
N PRO A 54 8.97 15.49 0.37
CA PRO A 54 8.59 14.44 -0.61
C PRO A 54 7.63 13.41 -0.03
N PHE A 55 7.76 13.05 1.25
CA PHE A 55 6.85 12.10 1.88
C PHE A 55 5.46 12.73 2.13
N ASP A 56 5.40 13.96 2.59
CA ASP A 56 4.13 14.65 2.79
C ASP A 56 3.37 14.83 1.46
N MET A 57 4.06 15.07 0.34
CA MET A 57 3.45 15.05 -0.99
C MET A 57 2.78 13.70 -1.32
N VAL A 58 3.40 12.60 -0.91
CA VAL A 58 2.84 11.25 -1.04
C VAL A 58 1.63 11.06 -0.12
N VAL A 59 1.66 11.66 1.08
CA VAL A 59 0.52 11.66 2.02
C VAL A 59 -0.65 12.47 1.48
N LEU A 60 -0.42 13.69 1.00
CA LEU A 60 -1.44 14.56 0.41
C LEU A 60 -2.15 13.89 -0.78
N ASN A 61 -1.41 13.15 -1.59
CA ASN A 61 -1.94 12.37 -2.72
C ASN A 61 -2.55 11.02 -2.31
N LYS A 62 -2.53 10.67 -1.02
CA LYS A 62 -3.07 9.41 -0.48
C LYS A 62 -2.46 8.15 -1.10
N ILE A 63 -1.18 8.21 -1.50
CA ILE A 63 -0.42 7.09 -2.05
C ILE A 63 0.70 6.60 -1.11
N SER A 64 0.72 7.09 0.14
CA SER A 64 1.66 6.61 1.14
C SER A 64 1.38 5.14 1.50
N ARG A 65 2.39 4.41 1.99
CA ARG A 65 2.25 3.05 2.50
C ARG A 65 1.11 2.89 3.50
N LEU A 66 0.87 3.91 4.35
CA LEU A 66 -0.21 3.92 5.33
C LEU A 66 -1.59 3.96 4.65
N HIS A 67 -1.74 4.79 3.61
CA HIS A 67 -2.98 4.85 2.83
C HIS A 67 -3.23 3.56 2.06
N LEU A 68 -2.21 2.98 1.44
CA LEU A 68 -2.34 1.73 0.70
C LEU A 68 -2.68 0.56 1.63
N CYS A 69 -2.13 0.54 2.84
CA CYS A 69 -2.49 -0.42 3.87
C CYS A 69 -3.98 -0.30 4.26
N LEU A 70 -4.46 0.93 4.48
CA LEU A 70 -5.88 1.20 4.75
C LEU A 70 -6.78 0.82 3.58
N ASP A 71 -6.36 1.04 2.33
CA ASP A 71 -7.11 0.63 1.16
C ASP A 71 -7.23 -0.91 1.07
N VAL A 72 -6.15 -1.65 1.32
CA VAL A 72 -6.21 -3.13 1.38
C VAL A 72 -7.22 -3.57 2.42
N MET A 73 -7.16 -3.00 3.63
CA MET A 73 -8.10 -3.35 4.70
C MET A 73 -9.56 -3.00 4.34
N ARG A 74 -9.78 -1.92 3.61
CA ARG A 74 -11.12 -1.47 3.19
C ARG A 74 -11.72 -2.35 2.09
N TYR A 75 -10.92 -2.72 1.09
CA TYR A 75 -11.43 -3.33 -0.14
C TYR A 75 -11.32 -4.86 -0.16
N VAL A 76 -10.48 -5.45 0.68
CA VAL A 76 -10.42 -6.91 0.83
C VAL A 76 -11.37 -7.37 1.93
N PRO A 77 -12.36 -8.22 1.61
CA PRO A 77 -13.33 -8.67 2.59
C PRO A 77 -12.71 -9.29 3.85
N GLY A 78 -13.19 -8.89 5.02
CA GLY A 78 -12.75 -9.40 6.31
C GLY A 78 -11.40 -8.84 6.80
N MET A 79 -10.68 -8.09 5.97
CA MET A 79 -9.35 -7.58 6.37
C MET A 79 -9.45 -6.49 7.43
N LEU A 80 -10.44 -5.62 7.37
CA LEU A 80 -10.59 -4.53 8.34
C LEU A 80 -10.94 -5.07 9.73
N GLU A 81 -11.87 -6.01 9.81
CA GLU A 81 -12.31 -6.61 11.07
C GLU A 81 -11.18 -7.38 11.75
N ASN A 82 -10.36 -8.07 10.96
CA ASN A 82 -9.25 -8.86 11.48
C ASN A 82 -7.99 -8.03 11.81
N ASN A 83 -7.93 -6.77 11.37
CA ASN A 83 -6.77 -5.90 11.52
C ASN A 83 -7.14 -4.49 12.01
N ALA A 84 -8.16 -4.39 12.87
CA ALA A 84 -8.67 -3.11 13.37
C ALA A 84 -7.58 -2.26 14.08
N ASP A 85 -6.69 -2.90 14.83
CA ASP A 85 -5.59 -2.22 15.52
C ASP A 85 -4.58 -1.63 14.53
N LEU A 86 -4.26 -2.35 13.45
CA LEU A 86 -3.38 -1.85 12.39
C LEU A 86 -4.04 -0.68 11.64
N ALA A 87 -5.35 -0.75 11.39
CA ALA A 87 -6.09 0.35 10.78
C ALA A 87 -6.08 1.61 11.66
N ALA A 88 -6.29 1.42 12.97
CA ALA A 88 -6.20 2.50 13.94
C ALA A 88 -4.79 3.10 14.01
N HIS A 89 -3.75 2.26 14.01
CA HIS A 89 -2.36 2.70 13.97
C HIS A 89 -2.05 3.53 12.72
N CYS A 90 -2.38 3.03 11.51
CA CYS A 90 -2.16 3.77 10.26
C CYS A 90 -2.88 5.13 10.27
N THR A 91 -4.11 5.16 10.75
CA THR A 91 -4.91 6.39 10.86
C THR A 91 -4.31 7.37 11.87
N GLY A 92 -3.84 6.85 13.01
CA GLY A 92 -3.16 7.63 14.03
C GLY A 92 -1.89 8.30 13.51
N MET A 93 -1.03 7.52 12.85
CA MET A 93 0.22 8.00 12.25
C MET A 93 -0.02 9.09 11.19
N LEU A 94 -1.03 8.95 10.35
CA LEU A 94 -1.38 9.97 9.35
C LEU A 94 -1.82 11.28 10.00
N ARG A 95 -2.62 11.22 11.07
CA ARG A 95 -3.07 12.40 11.82
C ARG A 95 -1.91 13.08 12.57
N GLU A 96 -1.04 12.30 13.16
CA GLU A 96 0.14 12.80 13.86
C GLU A 96 1.10 13.47 12.87
N HIS A 97 1.36 12.85 11.72
CA HIS A 97 2.17 13.43 10.66
C HIS A 97 1.58 14.76 10.16
N GLU A 98 0.26 14.84 9.90
CA GLU A 98 -0.41 16.06 9.48
C GLU A 98 -0.22 17.20 10.50
N THR A 99 -0.23 16.88 11.77
CA THR A 99 0.00 17.87 12.84
C THR A 99 1.46 18.28 12.91
N TYR A 100 2.37 17.33 12.83
CA TYR A 100 3.81 17.52 12.93
C TYR A 100 4.36 18.37 11.78
N ILE A 101 3.99 18.05 10.53
CA ILE A 101 4.47 18.77 9.34
C ILE A 101 4.08 20.25 9.35
N ARG A 102 2.89 20.57 9.88
CA ARG A 102 2.43 21.98 10.02
C ARG A 102 3.23 22.79 11.03
N GLN A 103 3.83 22.13 12.03
CA GLN A 103 4.58 22.78 13.10
C GLN A 103 6.08 22.82 12.83
N HIS A 104 6.61 21.78 12.19
CA HIS A 104 8.05 21.57 12.06
C HIS A 104 8.58 21.69 10.63
N PHE A 105 7.69 21.67 9.63
CA PHE A 105 8.05 21.68 8.20
C PHE A 105 8.98 20.53 7.80
N ASP A 106 8.88 19.40 8.52
CA ASP A 106 9.65 18.17 8.33
C ASP A 106 8.75 16.97 8.58
N ASP A 107 9.17 15.79 8.09
CA ASP A 107 8.43 14.54 8.29
C ASP A 107 8.51 14.08 9.74
N LEU A 108 7.42 13.47 10.23
CA LEU A 108 7.39 12.81 11.53
C LEU A 108 8.55 11.79 11.63
N PRO A 109 9.39 11.84 12.70
CA PRO A 109 10.58 10.97 12.79
C PRO A 109 10.28 9.49 12.61
N GLU A 110 9.19 8.98 13.18
CA GLU A 110 8.76 7.58 13.05
C GLU A 110 8.43 7.18 11.60
N ILE A 111 8.07 8.16 10.77
CA ILE A 111 7.82 7.96 9.34
C ILE A 111 9.10 8.08 8.54
N ARG A 112 9.91 9.11 8.82
CA ARG A 112 11.15 9.42 8.10
C ARG A 112 12.20 8.33 8.32
N ASP A 113 12.35 7.87 9.54
CA ASP A 113 13.42 6.96 9.96
C ASP A 113 12.99 5.47 9.88
N TRP A 114 11.79 5.20 9.35
CA TRP A 114 11.24 3.86 9.23
C TRP A 114 11.99 3.01 8.20
N VAL A 115 12.39 1.81 8.62
CA VAL A 115 13.16 0.85 7.80
C VAL A 115 12.43 -0.49 7.72
N TRP A 116 12.31 -1.05 6.50
CA TRP A 116 11.63 -2.34 6.28
C TRP A 116 12.23 -3.49 7.05
N SER A 117 13.57 -3.54 7.15
CA SER A 117 14.29 -4.62 7.84
C SER A 117 13.86 -4.81 9.29
N ASP A 118 13.47 -3.74 9.96
CA ASP A 118 13.13 -3.74 11.38
C ASP A 118 11.73 -4.33 11.64
N HIS A 119 10.94 -4.48 10.57
CA HIS A 119 9.55 -4.95 10.62
C HIS A 119 9.32 -6.26 9.88
N LEU A 120 10.35 -6.81 9.23
CA LEU A 120 10.25 -8.12 8.60
C LEU A 120 10.41 -9.22 9.65
N PRO A 121 9.60 -10.30 9.58
CA PRO A 121 9.88 -11.48 10.38
C PRO A 121 11.28 -12.00 10.03
N SER A 122 12.06 -12.38 11.04
CA SER A 122 13.35 -13.04 10.83
C SER A 122 13.15 -14.20 9.87
N PRO A 123 14.03 -14.39 8.86
CA PRO A 123 13.92 -15.52 7.97
C PRO A 123 13.93 -16.81 8.81
N THR A 124 12.83 -17.56 8.74
CA THR A 124 12.73 -18.87 9.40
C THR A 124 13.84 -19.72 8.82
N GLN A 125 14.80 -20.12 9.65
CA GLN A 125 15.82 -21.07 9.22
C GLN A 125 15.10 -22.30 8.67
N PRO A 126 15.50 -22.82 7.50
CA PRO A 126 14.94 -24.07 7.01
C PRO A 126 15.14 -25.14 8.10
N ASN A 127 14.04 -25.75 8.48
CA ASN A 127 13.96 -26.77 9.49
C ASN A 127 15.03 -27.86 9.17
N GLU A 128 16.10 -27.93 9.91
CA GLU A 128 17.02 -29.09 9.88
C GLU A 128 16.18 -30.31 10.25
N GLN A 129 15.83 -31.09 9.25
CA GLN A 129 15.22 -32.41 9.48
C GLN A 129 16.19 -33.21 10.35
N PRO A 130 15.77 -33.72 11.52
CA PRO A 130 16.62 -34.60 12.31
C PRO A 130 16.96 -35.82 11.46
N GLY A 131 18.26 -36.08 11.40
CA GLY A 131 18.90 -37.07 10.56
C GLY A 131 18.22 -38.41 10.53
N ALA A 132 18.03 -38.92 9.32
CA ALA A 132 17.75 -40.33 9.08
C ALA A 132 18.89 -41.16 9.70
N ASP A 133 18.56 -41.86 10.77
CA ASP A 133 19.37 -42.87 11.38
C ASP A 133 19.77 -43.93 10.32
N ARG A 134 21.04 -43.91 9.93
CA ARG A 134 21.65 -45.00 9.16
C ARG A 134 22.30 -45.92 10.17
N THR A 135 21.57 -46.91 10.56
CA THR A 135 22.16 -48.07 11.26
C THR A 135 22.59 -49.13 10.22
N PRO A 136 23.75 -49.83 10.43
CA PRO A 136 24.47 -50.63 9.47
C PRO A 136 23.79 -51.94 9.09
#